data_dee35f4c4aa7b72798a3185c9370ca0d
#
_entry.id   dee35f4c4aa7b72798a3185c9370ca0d
#
_cell.length_a   1.000
_cell.length_b   1.000
_cell.length_c   1.000
_cell.angle_alpha   90.00
_cell.angle_beta   90.00
_cell.angle_gamma   90.00
#
_symmetry.space_group_name_H-M   'P 1'
#
loop_
_entity.id
_entity.type
_entity.pdbx_description
1 polymer ?
#
loop_
_entity_poly.entity_id
_entity_poly.type
_entity_poly.pdbx_seq_one_letter_code
_entity_poly.pdbx_strand_id
1 'polypeptide(L)'
;MEHQVNDLRSALELLRKLSGQLVETRVEIDPKAELAGVYRHVGAGGTVMRPTNVNGPAMLFHNIKGHADAKVLIGLLASRQRVAALLGCKKEELGRKLGACVHNPIPPVVTKKKAPCQEVIHRAEDPDFDLFQLIPAPTNTPLDAGPYLTMGMCYATHPDTGVSDVTIHRMCIQAKDELSIFLQPGSRHIGAMAERAEELGRPLPISVSIGVDPAIEVGACFEPPTTPLGFDELSVAGAIRQRPVELCNCVSIEERAIAHAEYVIEGEIQPGIRVKEDQHSHTGYAMPEFPGYLGQAFDECWLIKVKAVTHRIHPIMQTVIGPSEEHVNLAGIPTEASILQMVERALPGKIVNVYAHPSGGGKYMAVLQCRKQVPTDEGKQRQAALLAFSAFPELKHVILVDEDVDIFDTDDVLWAMNTRFQGDRDVIQIPGVRCHPLDPSSRAAYSPSILDTGISCKTIFDCTVPFSMKEAFRRAPFMEVDPQRWLHG
;
A
#
# COMPACT_ATOMS: atom_id res chain seq x y z
N MET A 1 -29.47 9.77 -0.50
CA MET A 1 -28.92 8.40 -0.54
C MET A 1 -27.42 8.57 -0.46
N GLU A 2 -26.81 8.15 0.65
CA GLU A 2 -25.36 8.12 0.76
C GLU A 2 -24.80 7.20 -0.34
N HIS A 3 -23.85 7.70 -1.12
CA HIS A 3 -23.17 6.93 -2.14
C HIS A 3 -22.30 5.88 -1.46
N GLN A 4 -22.76 4.66 -1.42
CA GLN A 4 -22.05 3.57 -0.80
C GLN A 4 -21.05 3.01 -1.82
N VAL A 5 -19.75 3.28 -1.60
CA VAL A 5 -18.66 2.65 -2.34
C VAL A 5 -18.65 1.15 -2.02
N ASN A 6 -18.56 0.30 -3.04
CA ASN A 6 -18.60 -1.15 -2.89
C ASN A 6 -17.83 -1.93 -3.96
N ASP A 7 -17.31 -1.22 -4.95
CA ASP A 7 -16.41 -1.70 -5.98
C ASP A 7 -15.66 -0.50 -6.59
N LEU A 8 -14.76 -0.75 -7.53
CA LEU A 8 -14.00 0.30 -8.20
C LEU A 8 -14.90 1.28 -8.95
N ARG A 9 -15.97 0.80 -9.61
CA ARG A 9 -16.84 1.67 -10.43
C ARG A 9 -17.63 2.65 -9.57
N SER A 10 -18.15 2.21 -8.44
CA SER A 10 -18.82 3.08 -7.47
C SER A 10 -17.86 4.07 -6.80
N ALA A 11 -16.59 3.67 -6.60
CA ALA A 11 -15.54 4.60 -6.16
C ALA A 11 -15.32 5.72 -7.19
N LEU A 12 -15.22 5.39 -8.48
CA LEU A 12 -15.08 6.38 -9.54
C LEU A 12 -16.32 7.29 -9.66
N GLU A 13 -17.54 6.75 -9.46
CA GLU A 13 -18.77 7.55 -9.42
C GLU A 13 -18.75 8.58 -8.29
N LEU A 14 -18.20 8.22 -7.12
CA LEU A 14 -17.99 9.16 -6.02
C LEU A 14 -16.99 10.24 -6.43
N LEU A 15 -15.84 9.85 -7.01
CA LEU A 15 -14.79 10.80 -7.38
C LEU A 15 -15.23 11.79 -8.45
N ARG A 16 -16.10 11.40 -9.41
CA ARG A 16 -16.68 12.31 -10.40
C ARG A 16 -17.49 13.45 -9.77
N LYS A 17 -18.02 13.24 -8.56
CA LYS A 17 -18.77 14.26 -7.80
C LYS A 17 -17.90 15.17 -6.97
N LEU A 18 -16.64 14.78 -6.74
CA LEU A 18 -15.67 15.53 -5.95
C LEU A 18 -14.75 16.32 -6.87
N SER A 19 -14.88 17.65 -6.85
CA SER A 19 -14.09 18.53 -7.72
C SER A 19 -12.59 18.28 -7.59
N GLY A 20 -11.91 18.15 -8.74
CA GLY A 20 -10.46 17.98 -8.81
C GLY A 20 -9.92 16.61 -8.37
N GLN A 21 -10.80 15.62 -8.06
CA GLN A 21 -10.34 14.32 -7.57
C GLN A 21 -10.11 13.29 -8.68
N LEU A 22 -10.65 13.49 -9.87
CA LEU A 22 -10.51 12.60 -11.01
C LEU A 22 -10.32 13.40 -12.31
N VAL A 23 -9.34 13.01 -13.10
CA VAL A 23 -9.14 13.46 -14.48
C VAL A 23 -9.37 12.28 -15.41
N GLU A 24 -10.24 12.46 -16.40
CA GLU A 24 -10.51 11.45 -17.43
C GLU A 24 -10.01 11.95 -18.78
N THR A 25 -9.29 11.11 -19.53
CA THR A 25 -8.79 11.45 -20.87
C THR A 25 -9.13 10.37 -21.89
N ARG A 26 -9.41 10.82 -23.12
CA ARG A 26 -9.63 9.96 -24.29
C ARG A 26 -8.50 10.07 -25.33
N VAL A 27 -7.48 10.87 -25.03
CA VAL A 27 -6.27 10.91 -25.84
C VAL A 27 -5.63 9.53 -25.79
N GLU A 28 -5.22 9.01 -26.94
CA GLU A 28 -4.51 7.74 -27.01
C GLU A 28 -3.21 7.84 -26.22
N ILE A 29 -2.92 6.82 -25.42
CA ILE A 29 -1.75 6.74 -24.55
C ILE A 29 -1.05 5.38 -24.74
N ASP A 30 0.28 5.41 -24.84
CA ASP A 30 1.09 4.19 -24.87
C ASP A 30 1.28 3.69 -23.43
N PRO A 31 0.88 2.44 -23.08
CA PRO A 31 1.12 1.90 -21.76
C PRO A 31 2.61 1.73 -21.46
N LYS A 32 3.48 1.73 -22.48
CA LYS A 32 4.92 1.60 -22.32
C LYS A 32 5.56 2.93 -21.90
N ALA A 33 5.69 3.13 -20.60
CA ALA A 33 6.30 4.29 -19.93
C ALA A 33 5.59 5.65 -20.12
N GLU A 34 4.85 5.90 -21.23
CA GLU A 34 4.20 7.18 -21.47
C GLU A 34 3.07 7.44 -20.47
N LEU A 35 2.22 6.43 -20.22
CA LEU A 35 1.12 6.54 -19.26
C LEU A 35 1.64 6.92 -17.87
N ALA A 36 2.69 6.25 -17.40
CA ALA A 36 3.32 6.55 -16.12
C ALA A 36 3.94 7.96 -16.11
N GLY A 37 4.58 8.37 -17.21
CA GLY A 37 5.15 9.71 -17.39
C GLY A 37 4.08 10.81 -17.29
N VAL A 38 2.94 10.63 -17.97
CA VAL A 38 1.82 11.60 -17.91
C VAL A 38 1.26 11.70 -16.50
N TYR A 39 1.02 10.57 -15.84
CA TYR A 39 0.54 10.58 -14.45
C TYR A 39 1.55 11.24 -13.49
N ARG A 40 2.86 11.02 -13.67
CA ARG A 40 3.89 11.67 -12.85
C ARG A 40 3.81 13.19 -12.93
N HIS A 41 3.47 13.76 -14.08
CA HIS A 41 3.26 15.21 -14.20
C HIS A 41 1.93 15.67 -13.61
N VAL A 42 0.83 15.02 -13.92
CA VAL A 42 -0.53 15.48 -13.56
C VAL A 42 -0.87 15.13 -12.11
N GLY A 43 -0.67 13.88 -11.71
CA GLY A 43 -1.09 13.37 -10.41
C GLY A 43 -0.02 13.51 -9.32
N ALA A 44 1.27 13.37 -9.67
CA ALA A 44 2.35 13.33 -8.71
C ALA A 44 3.23 14.59 -8.65
N GLY A 45 3.09 15.51 -9.58
CA GLY A 45 3.78 16.81 -9.58
C GLY A 45 5.23 16.78 -10.09
N GLY A 46 5.68 15.72 -10.76
CA GLY A 46 7.02 15.68 -11.37
C GLY A 46 7.47 14.29 -11.77
N THR A 47 8.39 14.20 -12.74
CA THR A 47 8.80 12.92 -13.36
C THR A 47 9.98 12.22 -12.69
N VAL A 48 10.97 12.98 -12.19
CA VAL A 48 12.23 12.41 -11.64
C VAL A 48 12.40 12.59 -10.14
N MET A 49 11.59 13.43 -9.54
CA MET A 49 11.64 13.71 -8.10
C MET A 49 10.58 12.91 -7.37
N ARG A 50 10.68 12.88 -6.04
CA ARG A 50 9.58 12.41 -5.21
C ARG A 50 8.30 13.19 -5.51
N PRO A 51 7.10 12.60 -5.29
CA PRO A 51 5.86 13.33 -5.46
C PRO A 51 5.86 14.62 -4.65
N THR A 52 5.50 15.71 -5.30
CA THR A 52 5.37 17.03 -4.66
C THR A 52 3.89 17.42 -4.51
N ASN A 53 3.00 16.72 -5.19
CA ASN A 53 1.56 16.97 -5.13
C ASN A 53 0.88 15.90 -4.26
N VAL A 54 0.61 16.23 -3.02
CA VAL A 54 -0.07 15.34 -2.04
C VAL A 54 -1.58 15.25 -2.24
N ASN A 55 -2.16 16.03 -3.14
CA ASN A 55 -3.59 16.08 -3.45
C ASN A 55 -3.87 15.97 -4.95
N GLY A 56 -2.93 15.44 -5.71
CA GLY A 56 -3.09 15.25 -7.15
C GLY A 56 -4.29 14.35 -7.51
N PRO A 57 -4.94 14.57 -8.68
CA PRO A 57 -6.07 13.78 -9.09
C PRO A 57 -5.69 12.34 -9.40
N ALA A 58 -6.64 11.41 -9.27
CA ALA A 58 -6.57 10.14 -9.97
C ALA A 58 -6.74 10.38 -11.48
N MET A 59 -6.16 9.52 -12.31
CA MET A 59 -6.32 9.59 -13.76
C MET A 59 -6.93 8.30 -14.32
N LEU A 60 -7.99 8.45 -15.12
CA LEU A 60 -8.61 7.36 -15.88
C LEU A 60 -8.36 7.59 -17.38
N PHE A 61 -7.57 6.71 -17.96
CA PHE A 61 -7.28 6.68 -19.39
C PHE A 61 -8.27 5.77 -20.10
N HIS A 62 -8.99 6.29 -21.09
CA HIS A 62 -10.03 5.56 -21.82
C HIS A 62 -9.57 4.99 -23.15
N ASN A 63 -8.41 5.37 -23.66
CA ASN A 63 -7.90 4.95 -24.96
C ASN A 63 -6.45 4.50 -24.82
N ILE A 64 -6.27 3.20 -24.64
CA ILE A 64 -4.96 2.58 -24.44
C ILE A 64 -4.52 1.97 -25.77
N LYS A 65 -3.38 2.39 -26.27
CA LYS A 65 -2.79 1.86 -27.51
C LYS A 65 -2.65 0.34 -27.44
N GLY A 66 -3.24 -0.34 -28.41
CA GLY A 66 -3.26 -1.80 -28.49
C GLY A 66 -4.39 -2.49 -27.67
N HIS A 67 -5.23 -1.74 -26.93
CA HIS A 67 -6.27 -2.32 -26.07
C HIS A 67 -7.60 -1.54 -26.20
N ALA A 68 -8.36 -1.80 -27.26
CA ALA A 68 -9.52 -1.00 -27.66
C ALA A 68 -10.63 -0.89 -26.61
N ASP A 69 -10.87 -1.92 -25.81
CA ASP A 69 -11.99 -2.01 -24.87
C ASP A 69 -11.58 -1.85 -23.40
N ALA A 70 -10.30 -1.69 -23.12
CA ALA A 70 -9.79 -1.57 -21.77
C ALA A 70 -9.50 -0.11 -21.39
N LYS A 71 -9.50 0.15 -20.09
CA LYS A 71 -9.13 1.43 -19.48
C LYS A 71 -8.03 1.21 -18.46
N VAL A 72 -7.25 2.24 -18.17
CA VAL A 72 -6.26 2.19 -17.10
C VAL A 72 -6.53 3.31 -16.08
N LEU A 73 -6.60 2.94 -14.81
CA LEU A 73 -6.74 3.85 -13.69
C LEU A 73 -5.44 3.85 -12.88
N ILE A 74 -5.00 5.06 -12.51
CA ILE A 74 -3.83 5.27 -11.66
C ILE A 74 -4.08 6.42 -10.68
N GLY A 75 -3.52 6.32 -9.48
CA GLY A 75 -3.60 7.38 -8.48
C GLY A 75 -4.90 7.39 -7.67
N LEU A 76 -5.65 6.30 -7.62
CA LEU A 76 -6.92 6.23 -6.88
C LEU A 76 -6.75 6.61 -5.41
N LEU A 77 -5.71 6.13 -4.76
CA LEU A 77 -5.39 6.38 -3.36
C LEU A 77 -4.32 7.48 -3.16
N ALA A 78 -3.94 8.23 -4.20
CA ALA A 78 -2.86 9.22 -4.15
C ALA A 78 -3.22 10.55 -3.45
N SER A 79 -4.24 10.57 -2.63
CA SER A 79 -4.58 11.69 -1.74
C SER A 79 -5.21 11.15 -0.47
N ARG A 80 -4.65 11.51 0.69
CA ARG A 80 -5.19 11.09 1.99
C ARG A 80 -6.66 11.54 2.19
N GLN A 81 -6.99 12.74 1.69
CA GLN A 81 -8.37 13.23 1.73
C GLN A 81 -9.31 12.39 0.86
N ARG A 82 -8.84 11.96 -0.32
CA ARG A 82 -9.61 11.07 -1.21
C ARG A 82 -9.79 9.69 -0.60
N VAL A 83 -8.73 9.11 0.01
CA VAL A 83 -8.85 7.84 0.75
C VAL A 83 -9.90 7.97 1.86
N ALA A 84 -9.87 9.05 2.63
CA ALA A 84 -10.85 9.30 3.69
C ALA A 84 -12.29 9.37 3.14
N ALA A 85 -12.50 10.06 2.02
CA ALA A 85 -13.81 10.12 1.35
C ALA A 85 -14.27 8.74 0.86
N LEU A 86 -13.37 7.96 0.24
CA LEU A 86 -13.63 6.60 -0.25
C LEU A 86 -13.95 5.63 0.89
N LEU A 87 -13.34 5.80 2.06
CA LEU A 87 -13.57 4.96 3.24
C LEU A 87 -14.63 5.54 4.20
N GLY A 88 -15.19 6.73 3.93
CA GLY A 88 -16.27 7.33 4.70
C GLY A 88 -15.86 7.81 6.09
N CYS A 89 -14.76 8.58 6.21
CA CYS A 89 -14.31 9.21 7.46
C CYS A 89 -13.53 10.50 7.16
N LYS A 90 -13.03 11.17 8.20
CA LYS A 90 -12.10 12.29 8.06
C LYS A 90 -10.67 11.78 7.88
N LYS A 91 -9.81 12.58 7.22
CA LYS A 91 -8.42 12.21 6.95
C LYS A 91 -7.58 11.94 8.22
N GLU A 92 -7.90 12.64 9.31
CA GLU A 92 -7.24 12.51 10.61
C GLU A 92 -7.67 11.24 11.37
N GLU A 93 -8.80 10.65 10.99
CA GLU A 93 -9.43 9.50 11.67
C GLU A 93 -9.07 8.16 11.01
N LEU A 94 -8.40 8.17 9.86
CA LEU A 94 -8.13 6.96 9.06
C LEU A 94 -7.49 5.83 9.89
N GLY A 95 -6.37 6.10 10.57
CA GLY A 95 -5.68 5.09 11.37
C GLY A 95 -6.57 4.51 12.49
N ARG A 96 -7.34 5.36 13.18
CA ARG A 96 -8.27 4.91 14.25
C ARG A 96 -9.43 4.10 13.69
N LYS A 97 -10.01 4.52 12.56
CA LYS A 97 -11.09 3.77 11.90
C LYS A 97 -10.63 2.39 11.49
N LEU A 98 -9.49 2.29 10.83
CA LEU A 98 -8.95 1.00 10.42
C LEU A 98 -8.63 0.11 11.62
N GLY A 99 -8.05 0.67 12.67
CA GLY A 99 -7.81 -0.04 13.91
C GLY A 99 -9.10 -0.63 14.50
N ALA A 100 -10.17 0.14 14.54
CA ALA A 100 -11.49 -0.35 14.98
C ALA A 100 -12.02 -1.48 14.07
N CYS A 101 -11.77 -1.42 12.77
CA CYS A 101 -12.17 -2.47 11.82
C CYS A 101 -11.41 -3.79 12.02
N VAL A 102 -10.11 -3.71 12.35
CA VAL A 102 -9.32 -4.91 12.68
C VAL A 102 -9.84 -5.60 13.94
N HIS A 103 -10.31 -4.84 14.92
CA HIS A 103 -10.90 -5.40 16.15
C HIS A 103 -12.31 -5.97 15.96
N ASN A 104 -13.04 -5.54 14.95
CA ASN A 104 -14.42 -5.95 14.68
C ASN A 104 -14.54 -6.45 13.23
N PRO A 105 -13.81 -7.51 12.84
CA PRO A 105 -13.76 -7.97 11.46
C PRO A 105 -15.10 -8.55 11.02
N ILE A 106 -15.44 -8.38 9.73
CA ILE A 106 -16.60 -9.00 9.09
C ILE A 106 -16.08 -9.94 8.00
N PRO A 107 -16.10 -11.26 8.22
CA PRO A 107 -15.54 -12.24 7.28
C PRO A 107 -16.18 -12.19 5.89
N PRO A 108 -15.45 -12.52 4.82
CA PRO A 108 -15.98 -12.60 3.46
C PRO A 108 -16.96 -13.77 3.33
N VAL A 109 -17.77 -13.72 2.28
CA VAL A 109 -18.73 -14.78 1.94
C VAL A 109 -18.61 -15.16 0.47
N VAL A 110 -18.81 -16.46 0.17
CA VAL A 110 -18.85 -16.93 -1.23
C VAL A 110 -20.24 -16.68 -1.80
N THR A 111 -20.33 -15.88 -2.86
CA THR A 111 -21.60 -15.59 -3.54
C THR A 111 -22.07 -16.80 -4.34
N LYS A 112 -23.40 -16.99 -4.37
CA LYS A 112 -24.06 -17.99 -5.23
C LYS A 112 -24.52 -17.38 -6.56
N LYS A 113 -24.38 -16.05 -6.72
CA LYS A 113 -24.75 -15.34 -7.95
C LYS A 113 -23.61 -15.38 -8.95
N LYS A 114 -23.91 -15.17 -10.24
CA LYS A 114 -22.88 -14.94 -11.25
C LYS A 114 -22.07 -13.69 -10.85
N ALA A 115 -20.77 -13.86 -10.71
CA ALA A 115 -19.88 -12.78 -10.28
C ALA A 115 -19.64 -11.78 -11.44
N PRO A 116 -19.64 -10.47 -11.19
CA PRO A 116 -19.31 -9.48 -12.22
C PRO A 116 -17.95 -9.70 -12.88
N CYS A 117 -16.93 -10.12 -12.12
CA CYS A 117 -15.60 -10.41 -12.67
C CYS A 117 -15.58 -11.57 -13.67
N GLN A 118 -16.68 -12.33 -13.83
CA GLN A 118 -16.80 -13.48 -14.73
C GLN A 118 -17.77 -13.19 -15.89
N GLU A 119 -17.95 -11.93 -16.28
CA GLU A 119 -18.79 -11.57 -17.44
C GLU A 119 -18.16 -12.06 -18.75
N VAL A 120 -16.82 -11.98 -18.86
CA VAL A 120 -16.02 -12.47 -19.99
C VAL A 120 -14.96 -13.42 -19.45
N ILE A 121 -14.70 -14.51 -20.17
CA ILE A 121 -13.76 -15.57 -19.77
C ILE A 121 -12.86 -15.89 -20.95
N HIS A 122 -11.54 -15.83 -20.74
CA HIS A 122 -10.50 -16.28 -21.66
C HIS A 122 -9.72 -17.41 -21.02
N ARG A 123 -9.57 -18.53 -21.72
CA ARG A 123 -8.84 -19.70 -21.21
C ARG A 123 -7.47 -19.82 -21.86
N ALA A 124 -6.47 -20.28 -21.13
CA ALA A 124 -5.11 -20.41 -21.65
C ALA A 124 -4.96 -21.37 -22.83
N GLU A 125 -5.91 -22.32 -22.98
CA GLU A 125 -5.98 -23.23 -24.12
C GLU A 125 -6.59 -22.60 -25.38
N ASP A 126 -7.18 -21.41 -25.28
CA ASP A 126 -7.74 -20.70 -26.44
C ASP A 126 -6.59 -20.27 -27.37
N PRO A 127 -6.71 -20.43 -28.71
CA PRO A 127 -5.62 -20.17 -29.64
C PRO A 127 -5.10 -18.73 -29.65
N ASP A 128 -5.94 -17.77 -29.29
CA ASP A 128 -5.71 -16.34 -29.25
C ASP A 128 -5.41 -15.81 -27.85
N PHE A 129 -5.24 -16.72 -26.87
CA PHE A 129 -4.92 -16.31 -25.51
C PHE A 129 -3.51 -15.70 -25.43
N ASP A 130 -3.45 -14.45 -25.00
CA ASP A 130 -2.20 -13.72 -24.79
C ASP A 130 -2.38 -12.62 -23.74
N LEU A 131 -1.69 -12.75 -22.60
CA LEU A 131 -1.72 -11.78 -21.52
C LEU A 131 -1.34 -10.36 -21.96
N PHE A 132 -0.40 -10.24 -22.92
CA PHE A 132 0.02 -8.94 -23.45
C PHE A 132 -1.10 -8.24 -24.23
N GLN A 133 -2.07 -8.98 -24.76
CA GLN A 133 -3.22 -8.44 -25.47
C GLN A 133 -4.44 -8.26 -24.57
N LEU A 134 -4.61 -9.15 -23.60
CA LEU A 134 -5.77 -9.15 -22.71
C LEU A 134 -5.69 -8.08 -21.63
N ILE A 135 -4.48 -7.76 -21.15
CA ILE A 135 -4.28 -6.89 -19.98
C ILE A 135 -3.40 -5.70 -20.37
N PRO A 136 -3.91 -4.45 -20.29
CA PRO A 136 -3.14 -3.25 -20.58
C PRO A 136 -2.18 -2.88 -19.44
N ALA A 137 -1.33 -3.84 -19.05
CA ALA A 137 -0.36 -3.65 -17.97
C ALA A 137 0.73 -2.66 -18.41
N PRO A 138 0.97 -1.55 -17.68
CA PRO A 138 1.99 -0.60 -18.06
C PRO A 138 3.40 -1.03 -17.65
N THR A 139 4.41 -0.51 -18.36
CA THR A 139 5.73 -0.28 -17.78
C THR A 139 5.78 1.13 -17.20
N ASN A 140 6.54 1.34 -16.12
CA ASN A 140 6.62 2.65 -15.46
C ASN A 140 7.75 3.50 -16.05
N THR A 141 8.86 2.87 -16.42
CA THR A 141 10.03 3.50 -17.05
C THR A 141 10.51 2.70 -18.24
N PRO A 142 11.36 3.28 -19.11
CA PRO A 142 11.99 2.52 -20.19
C PRO A 142 12.96 1.42 -19.73
N LEU A 143 13.32 1.40 -18.43
CA LEU A 143 14.25 0.44 -17.83
C LEU A 143 13.55 -0.73 -17.14
N ASP A 144 12.23 -0.71 -17.02
CA ASP A 144 11.47 -1.76 -16.35
C ASP A 144 11.71 -3.13 -17.03
N ALA A 145 11.70 -4.19 -16.25
CA ALA A 145 11.85 -5.58 -16.73
C ALA A 145 10.78 -5.96 -17.76
N GLY A 146 9.58 -5.44 -17.62
CA GLY A 146 8.45 -5.70 -18.52
C GLY A 146 7.18 -5.01 -18.04
N PRO A 147 6.01 -5.35 -18.60
CA PRO A 147 4.71 -4.86 -18.10
C PRO A 147 4.39 -5.44 -16.73
N TYR A 148 3.96 -4.58 -15.80
CA TYR A 148 3.71 -4.95 -14.41
C TYR A 148 2.25 -4.89 -13.99
N LEU A 149 1.84 -5.87 -13.21
CA LEU A 149 0.63 -5.88 -12.40
C LEU A 149 1.03 -5.44 -10.99
N THR A 150 0.75 -4.19 -10.63
CA THR A 150 1.22 -3.59 -9.36
C THR A 150 0.13 -3.51 -8.29
N MET A 151 -1.16 -3.66 -8.68
CA MET A 151 -2.33 -3.66 -7.80
C MET A 151 -3.07 -5.00 -7.84
N GLY A 152 -2.32 -6.10 -7.95
CA GLY A 152 -2.88 -7.44 -7.91
C GLY A 152 -3.12 -7.90 -6.47
N MET A 153 -4.41 -8.09 -6.11
CA MET A 153 -4.80 -8.76 -4.86
C MET A 153 -4.61 -10.26 -5.06
N CYS A 154 -3.48 -10.78 -4.61
CA CYS A 154 -3.15 -12.20 -4.66
C CYS A 154 -3.90 -12.92 -3.54
N TYR A 155 -4.71 -13.91 -3.89
CA TYR A 155 -5.44 -14.75 -2.96
C TYR A 155 -5.01 -16.20 -3.14
N ALA A 156 -4.61 -16.84 -2.06
CA ALA A 156 -4.21 -18.24 -2.04
C ALA A 156 -4.62 -18.91 -0.72
N THR A 157 -4.70 -20.23 -0.73
CA THR A 157 -5.11 -21.05 0.43
C THR A 157 -3.97 -21.98 0.83
N HIS A 158 -3.63 -22.00 2.13
CA HIS A 158 -2.57 -22.86 2.67
C HIS A 158 -2.89 -24.34 2.46
N PRO A 159 -1.98 -25.12 1.85
CA PRO A 159 -2.27 -26.48 1.41
C PRO A 159 -2.67 -27.47 2.51
N ASP A 160 -2.20 -27.28 3.74
CA ASP A 160 -2.46 -28.19 4.85
C ASP A 160 -3.60 -27.71 5.76
N THR A 161 -3.70 -26.38 5.98
CA THR A 161 -4.61 -25.84 7.00
C THR A 161 -5.92 -25.31 6.44
N GLY A 162 -5.97 -25.02 5.12
CA GLY A 162 -7.12 -24.39 4.48
C GLY A 162 -7.31 -22.91 4.85
N VAL A 163 -6.33 -22.30 5.52
CA VAL A 163 -6.33 -20.86 5.82
C VAL A 163 -5.98 -20.09 4.55
N SER A 164 -6.80 -19.12 4.21
CA SER A 164 -6.57 -18.24 3.05
C SER A 164 -5.93 -16.93 3.47
N ASP A 165 -5.23 -16.30 2.52
CA ASP A 165 -4.59 -15.00 2.69
C ASP A 165 -4.80 -14.14 1.43
N VAL A 166 -4.85 -12.82 1.62
CA VAL A 166 -4.87 -11.85 0.53
C VAL A 166 -3.80 -10.79 0.74
N THR A 167 -2.95 -10.59 -0.26
CA THR A 167 -1.89 -9.58 -0.18
C THR A 167 -1.56 -9.03 -1.56
N ILE A 168 -0.97 -7.84 -1.61
CA ILE A 168 -0.52 -7.21 -2.85
C ILE A 168 0.91 -7.65 -3.15
N HIS A 169 1.11 -8.19 -4.36
CA HIS A 169 2.43 -8.44 -4.91
C HIS A 169 2.55 -7.83 -6.31
N ARG A 170 3.78 -7.38 -6.66
CA ARG A 170 4.10 -7.05 -8.05
C ARG A 170 4.33 -8.32 -8.83
N MET A 171 3.82 -8.35 -10.05
CA MET A 171 4.04 -9.44 -11.00
C MET A 171 4.39 -8.86 -12.36
N CYS A 172 5.38 -9.44 -13.03
CA CYS A 172 5.76 -9.07 -14.39
C CYS A 172 5.23 -10.10 -15.39
N ILE A 173 4.62 -9.64 -16.49
CA ILE A 173 4.19 -10.54 -17.57
C ILE A 173 5.44 -11.02 -18.30
N GLN A 174 5.67 -12.33 -18.32
CA GLN A 174 6.86 -12.98 -18.89
C GLN A 174 6.58 -13.63 -20.24
N ALA A 175 5.37 -14.17 -20.44
CA ALA A 175 4.95 -14.80 -21.69
C ALA A 175 3.44 -14.66 -21.85
N LYS A 176 2.90 -15.20 -22.95
CA LYS A 176 1.46 -15.14 -23.24
C LYS A 176 0.57 -15.69 -22.11
N ASP A 177 1.11 -16.59 -21.27
CA ASP A 177 0.40 -17.28 -20.19
C ASP A 177 1.27 -17.45 -18.93
N GLU A 178 2.29 -16.58 -18.75
CA GLU A 178 3.22 -16.65 -17.61
C GLU A 178 3.44 -15.30 -16.94
N LEU A 179 3.47 -15.34 -15.60
CA LEU A 179 3.84 -14.21 -14.75
C LEU A 179 5.01 -14.61 -13.84
N SER A 180 5.95 -13.70 -13.62
CA SER A 180 6.90 -13.83 -12.51
C SER A 180 6.36 -13.11 -11.28
N ILE A 181 6.52 -13.72 -10.10
CA ILE A 181 6.20 -13.12 -8.80
C ILE A 181 7.38 -13.29 -7.84
N PHE A 182 7.78 -12.20 -7.17
CA PHE A 182 8.78 -12.29 -6.12
C PHE A 182 8.10 -12.45 -4.77
N LEU A 183 8.37 -13.59 -4.12
CA LEU A 183 7.92 -13.92 -2.78
C LEU A 183 9.15 -14.00 -1.89
N GLN A 184 9.33 -12.99 -1.03
CA GLN A 184 10.47 -12.97 -0.11
C GLN A 184 10.32 -14.08 0.92
N PRO A 185 11.33 -14.96 1.08
CA PRO A 185 11.28 -16.05 2.05
C PRO A 185 10.97 -15.55 3.48
N GLY A 186 10.03 -16.19 4.14
CA GLY A 186 9.67 -15.93 5.54
C GLY A 186 9.03 -14.56 5.81
N SER A 187 8.66 -13.75 4.80
CA SER A 187 8.12 -12.40 5.02
C SER A 187 6.61 -12.26 4.79
N ARG A 188 6.03 -13.07 3.92
CA ARG A 188 4.60 -13.00 3.55
C ARG A 188 3.97 -14.39 3.58
N HIS A 189 2.70 -14.46 3.97
CA HIS A 189 1.98 -15.72 4.11
C HIS A 189 1.91 -16.51 2.80
N ILE A 190 1.62 -15.87 1.67
CA ILE A 190 1.60 -16.54 0.35
C ILE A 190 2.95 -17.15 0.00
N GLY A 191 4.08 -16.52 0.40
CA GLY A 191 5.41 -17.10 0.24
C GLY A 191 5.55 -18.44 0.98
N ALA A 192 5.14 -18.48 2.25
CA ALA A 192 5.15 -19.71 3.04
C ALA A 192 4.20 -20.79 2.48
N MET A 193 3.06 -20.37 1.91
CA MET A 193 2.13 -21.30 1.24
C MET A 193 2.76 -21.89 -0.03
N ALA A 194 3.49 -21.08 -0.82
CA ALA A 194 4.19 -21.53 -2.01
C ALA A 194 5.33 -22.48 -1.67
N GLU A 195 6.15 -22.16 -0.67
CA GLU A 195 7.21 -23.04 -0.15
C GLU A 195 6.61 -24.37 0.32
N ARG A 196 5.49 -24.34 1.06
CA ARG A 196 4.82 -25.58 1.50
C ARG A 196 4.27 -26.40 0.35
N ALA A 197 3.67 -25.78 -0.65
CA ALA A 197 3.18 -26.48 -1.84
C ALA A 197 4.34 -27.12 -2.63
N GLU A 198 5.48 -26.45 -2.73
CA GLU A 198 6.71 -26.99 -3.35
C GLU A 198 7.23 -28.22 -2.60
N GLU A 199 7.31 -28.18 -1.26
CA GLU A 199 7.67 -29.34 -0.43
C GLU A 199 6.74 -30.54 -0.68
N LEU A 200 5.45 -30.29 -0.97
CA LEU A 200 4.47 -31.32 -1.32
C LEU A 200 4.53 -31.76 -2.77
N GLY A 201 5.41 -31.16 -3.59
CA GLY A 201 5.59 -31.46 -5.00
C GLY A 201 4.36 -31.13 -5.88
N ARG A 202 3.55 -30.13 -5.46
CA ARG A 202 2.34 -29.73 -6.18
C ARG A 202 2.27 -28.21 -6.38
N PRO A 203 1.64 -27.71 -7.46
CA PRO A 203 1.47 -26.29 -7.66
C PRO A 203 0.54 -25.70 -6.59
N LEU A 204 0.73 -24.40 -6.27
CA LEU A 204 -0.18 -23.63 -5.44
C LEU A 204 -1.17 -22.87 -6.32
N PRO A 205 -2.49 -23.15 -6.26
CA PRO A 205 -3.49 -22.31 -6.91
C PRO A 205 -3.45 -20.88 -6.36
N ILE A 206 -3.52 -19.88 -7.25
CA ILE A 206 -3.52 -18.47 -6.91
C ILE A 206 -4.47 -17.71 -7.84
N SER A 207 -5.31 -16.86 -7.28
CA SER A 207 -6.06 -15.85 -8.04
C SER A 207 -5.50 -14.46 -7.79
N VAL A 208 -5.48 -13.64 -8.85
CA VAL A 208 -5.03 -12.24 -8.78
C VAL A 208 -6.18 -11.35 -9.21
N SER A 209 -6.81 -10.68 -8.26
CA SER A 209 -7.92 -9.75 -8.52
C SER A 209 -7.38 -8.32 -8.64
N ILE A 210 -7.77 -7.60 -9.71
CA ILE A 210 -7.32 -6.23 -10.00
C ILE A 210 -8.53 -5.34 -10.18
N GLY A 211 -8.45 -4.09 -9.69
CA GLY A 211 -9.54 -3.12 -9.78
C GLY A 211 -10.69 -3.49 -8.83
N VAL A 212 -10.40 -3.50 -7.55
CA VAL A 212 -11.33 -3.89 -6.48
C VAL A 212 -11.86 -2.67 -5.72
N ASP A 213 -12.68 -2.91 -4.71
CA ASP A 213 -13.07 -1.88 -3.74
C ASP A 213 -11.82 -1.32 -3.02
N PRO A 214 -11.61 0.01 -2.94
CA PRO A 214 -10.51 0.62 -2.19
C PRO A 214 -10.38 0.15 -0.73
N ALA A 215 -11.47 -0.28 -0.11
CA ALA A 215 -11.44 -0.86 1.24
C ALA A 215 -10.67 -2.19 1.28
N ILE A 216 -10.74 -2.97 0.20
CA ILE A 216 -9.99 -4.24 0.05
C ILE A 216 -8.51 -3.93 -0.14
N GLU A 217 -8.17 -2.94 -0.99
CA GLU A 217 -6.79 -2.55 -1.24
C GLU A 217 -6.06 -2.13 0.04
N VAL A 218 -6.72 -1.29 0.85
CA VAL A 218 -6.16 -0.84 2.13
C VAL A 218 -6.13 -1.99 3.15
N GLY A 219 -7.18 -2.83 3.19
CA GLY A 219 -7.24 -3.98 4.08
C GLY A 219 -6.12 -5.00 3.81
N ALA A 220 -5.83 -5.30 2.55
CA ALA A 220 -4.80 -6.23 2.12
C ALA A 220 -3.35 -5.76 2.40
N CYS A 221 -3.17 -4.55 2.89
CA CYS A 221 -1.86 -3.99 3.25
C CYS A 221 -1.54 -4.06 4.75
N PHE A 222 -2.40 -4.67 5.55
CA PHE A 222 -2.04 -5.02 6.92
C PHE A 222 -1.01 -6.15 6.92
N GLU A 223 -0.17 -6.17 7.94
CA GLU A 223 0.94 -7.13 8.09
C GLU A 223 1.03 -7.63 9.54
N PRO A 224 1.70 -8.76 9.79
CA PRO A 224 2.02 -9.18 11.14
C PRO A 224 2.81 -8.09 11.90
N PRO A 225 2.59 -7.93 13.22
CA PRO A 225 1.76 -8.78 14.09
C PRO A 225 0.26 -8.42 14.11
N THR A 226 -0.19 -7.40 13.37
CA THR A 226 -1.59 -6.94 13.39
C THR A 226 -2.53 -7.95 12.75
N THR A 227 -2.14 -8.52 11.62
CA THR A 227 -2.85 -9.60 10.93
C THR A 227 -1.92 -10.83 10.84
N PRO A 228 -1.88 -11.69 11.88
CA PRO A 228 -1.10 -12.92 11.84
C PRO A 228 -1.71 -13.94 10.89
N LEU A 229 -0.92 -14.95 10.49
CA LEU A 229 -1.44 -16.05 9.66
C LEU A 229 -2.71 -16.66 10.27
N GLY A 230 -3.78 -16.71 9.49
CA GLY A 230 -5.12 -17.12 9.92
C GLY A 230 -6.08 -15.95 10.18
N PHE A 231 -5.61 -14.73 10.13
CA PHE A 231 -6.46 -13.55 10.04
C PHE A 231 -6.76 -13.29 8.57
N ASP A 232 -8.02 -13.12 8.23
CA ASP A 232 -8.46 -12.83 6.85
C ASP A 232 -8.55 -11.29 6.66
N GLU A 233 -7.64 -10.71 5.90
CA GLU A 233 -7.55 -9.26 5.65
C GLU A 233 -8.81 -8.72 4.93
N LEU A 234 -9.52 -9.55 4.16
CA LEU A 234 -10.80 -9.15 3.55
C LEU A 234 -11.86 -8.83 4.61
N SER A 235 -11.72 -9.38 5.81
CA SER A 235 -12.61 -9.09 6.92
C SER A 235 -12.49 -7.64 7.42
N VAL A 236 -11.33 -7.01 7.25
CA VAL A 236 -11.11 -5.57 7.52
C VAL A 236 -11.93 -4.73 6.55
N ALA A 237 -11.88 -5.07 5.26
CA ALA A 237 -12.69 -4.41 4.22
C ALA A 237 -14.19 -4.58 4.50
N GLY A 238 -14.60 -5.79 4.90
CA GLY A 238 -15.96 -6.07 5.34
C GLY A 238 -16.40 -5.15 6.49
N ALA A 239 -15.54 -4.98 7.49
CA ALA A 239 -15.79 -4.08 8.62
C ALA A 239 -15.85 -2.60 8.20
N ILE A 240 -14.99 -2.14 7.28
CA ILE A 240 -15.06 -0.78 6.72
C ILE A 240 -16.41 -0.54 6.05
N ARG A 241 -16.92 -1.51 5.30
CA ARG A 241 -18.18 -1.44 4.54
C ARG A 241 -19.41 -1.85 5.33
N GLN A 242 -19.24 -2.36 6.56
CA GLN A 242 -20.32 -2.93 7.39
C GLN A 242 -21.11 -4.04 6.66
N ARG A 243 -20.42 -4.80 5.82
CA ARG A 243 -20.96 -5.96 5.07
C ARG A 243 -19.82 -6.86 4.60
N PRO A 244 -20.05 -8.16 4.44
CA PRO A 244 -19.04 -9.07 3.92
C PRO A 244 -18.54 -8.68 2.52
N VAL A 245 -17.25 -8.91 2.26
CA VAL A 245 -16.71 -8.96 0.90
C VAL A 245 -17.27 -10.23 0.21
N GLU A 246 -17.75 -10.08 -1.02
CA GLU A 246 -18.22 -11.23 -1.80
C GLU A 246 -17.06 -11.84 -2.59
N LEU A 247 -16.88 -13.15 -2.43
CA LEU A 247 -15.97 -13.98 -3.21
C LEU A 247 -16.76 -14.83 -4.18
N CYS A 248 -16.15 -15.27 -5.29
CA CYS A 248 -16.65 -16.29 -6.19
C CYS A 248 -15.63 -17.41 -6.36
N ASN A 249 -16.07 -18.60 -6.76
CA ASN A 249 -15.14 -19.65 -7.15
C ASN A 249 -14.52 -19.30 -8.50
N CYS A 250 -13.23 -19.55 -8.64
CA CYS A 250 -12.54 -19.47 -9.92
C CYS A 250 -13.10 -20.43 -10.95
N VAL A 251 -12.89 -20.15 -12.23
CA VAL A 251 -13.43 -20.98 -13.34
C VAL A 251 -12.46 -22.05 -13.83
N SER A 252 -11.16 -21.94 -13.48
CA SER A 252 -10.10 -22.82 -14.00
C SER A 252 -9.23 -23.47 -12.93
N ILE A 253 -9.30 -23.02 -11.69
CA ILE A 253 -8.52 -23.50 -10.55
C ILE A 253 -9.40 -23.70 -9.31
N GLU A 254 -8.95 -24.52 -8.37
CA GLU A 254 -9.64 -24.71 -7.07
C GLU A 254 -9.26 -23.61 -6.08
N GLU A 255 -9.66 -22.37 -6.37
CA GLU A 255 -9.45 -21.22 -5.50
C GLU A 255 -10.63 -20.23 -5.63
N ARG A 256 -10.60 -19.17 -4.85
CA ARG A 256 -11.60 -18.09 -4.84
C ARG A 256 -10.98 -16.79 -5.36
N ALA A 257 -11.85 -15.91 -5.86
CA ALA A 257 -11.48 -14.57 -6.31
C ALA A 257 -12.48 -13.54 -5.78
N ILE A 258 -12.11 -12.26 -5.79
CA ILE A 258 -12.98 -11.14 -5.39
C ILE A 258 -14.04 -10.94 -6.48
N ALA A 259 -15.33 -11.16 -6.14
CA ALA A 259 -16.43 -11.23 -7.10
C ALA A 259 -16.65 -9.95 -7.90
N HIS A 260 -16.31 -8.78 -7.33
CA HIS A 260 -16.50 -7.46 -7.94
C HIS A 260 -15.21 -6.86 -8.53
N ALA A 261 -14.15 -7.65 -8.70
CA ALA A 261 -12.94 -7.20 -9.38
C ALA A 261 -13.21 -6.86 -10.86
N GLU A 262 -12.40 -5.97 -11.42
CA GLU A 262 -12.45 -5.65 -12.86
C GLU A 262 -11.81 -6.75 -13.69
N TYR A 263 -10.65 -7.29 -13.22
CA TYR A 263 -9.96 -8.45 -13.77
C TYR A 263 -9.68 -9.48 -12.68
N VAL A 264 -9.71 -10.75 -13.04
CA VAL A 264 -9.17 -11.87 -12.26
C VAL A 264 -8.28 -12.70 -13.15
N ILE A 265 -7.04 -12.91 -12.73
CA ILE A 265 -6.11 -13.83 -13.36
C ILE A 265 -6.06 -15.07 -12.48
N GLU A 266 -6.37 -16.21 -13.05
CA GLU A 266 -6.36 -17.51 -12.38
C GLU A 266 -5.15 -18.31 -12.84
N GLY A 267 -4.33 -18.79 -11.92
CA GLY A 267 -3.12 -19.51 -12.24
C GLY A 267 -2.61 -20.39 -11.11
N GLU A 268 -1.43 -20.95 -11.32
CA GLU A 268 -0.76 -21.84 -10.38
C GLU A 268 0.70 -21.44 -10.25
N ILE A 269 1.18 -21.22 -9.02
CA ILE A 269 2.61 -21.08 -8.73
C ILE A 269 3.24 -22.46 -8.90
N GLN A 270 4.23 -22.55 -9.80
CA GLN A 270 4.84 -23.82 -10.19
C GLN A 270 5.95 -24.23 -9.20
N PRO A 271 5.92 -25.47 -8.65
CA PRO A 271 6.97 -25.95 -7.77
C PRO A 271 8.28 -26.17 -8.54
N GLY A 272 9.41 -25.82 -7.93
CA GLY A 272 10.75 -26.04 -8.49
C GLY A 272 11.09 -25.19 -9.70
N ILE A 273 10.23 -24.29 -10.15
CA ILE A 273 10.48 -23.42 -11.29
C ILE A 273 10.75 -21.99 -10.80
N ARG A 274 11.90 -21.45 -11.22
CA ARG A 274 12.29 -20.05 -10.99
C ARG A 274 12.64 -19.41 -12.32
N VAL A 275 12.33 -18.13 -12.44
CA VAL A 275 12.62 -17.32 -13.63
C VAL A 275 13.27 -16.01 -13.25
N LYS A 276 14.13 -15.51 -14.13
CA LYS A 276 14.71 -14.19 -13.93
C LYS A 276 13.67 -13.10 -14.24
N GLU A 277 13.52 -12.11 -13.34
CA GLU A 277 12.49 -11.08 -13.50
C GLU A 277 12.67 -10.28 -14.80
N ASP A 278 13.92 -9.96 -15.18
CA ASP A 278 14.27 -9.19 -16.39
C ASP A 278 14.78 -10.07 -17.55
N GLN A 279 14.35 -11.33 -17.64
CA GLN A 279 14.84 -12.28 -18.64
C GLN A 279 14.68 -11.84 -20.11
N HIS A 280 13.78 -10.87 -20.37
CA HIS A 280 13.54 -10.35 -21.72
C HIS A 280 14.16 -8.97 -21.96
N SER A 281 14.22 -8.12 -20.93
CA SER A 281 14.77 -6.77 -21.05
C SER A 281 16.28 -6.71 -20.82
N HIS A 282 16.82 -7.59 -19.97
CA HIS A 282 18.23 -7.62 -19.58
C HIS A 282 18.74 -6.29 -19.01
N THR A 283 17.86 -5.48 -18.42
CA THR A 283 18.21 -4.15 -17.89
C THR A 283 18.86 -4.21 -16.51
N GLY A 284 18.70 -5.31 -15.78
CA GLY A 284 19.07 -5.45 -14.37
C GLY A 284 18.09 -4.78 -13.40
N TYR A 285 17.03 -4.17 -13.93
CA TYR A 285 16.05 -3.44 -13.14
C TYR A 285 14.65 -4.07 -13.27
N ALA A 286 13.91 -4.07 -12.15
CA ALA A 286 12.51 -4.47 -12.14
C ALA A 286 11.60 -3.31 -12.53
N MET A 287 11.29 -2.47 -11.59
CA MET A 287 10.49 -1.25 -11.71
C MET A 287 10.89 -0.26 -10.60
N PRO A 288 10.50 1.02 -10.65
CA PRO A 288 10.76 1.95 -9.56
C PRO A 288 10.11 1.51 -8.25
N GLU A 289 10.87 1.59 -7.16
CA GLU A 289 10.41 1.23 -5.82
C GLU A 289 9.89 2.46 -5.06
N PHE A 290 9.12 2.22 -4.00
CA PHE A 290 8.51 3.27 -3.19
C PHE A 290 9.49 4.31 -2.59
N PRO A 291 10.77 4.00 -2.28
CA PRO A 291 11.72 5.02 -1.85
C PRO A 291 12.15 5.99 -2.95
N GLY A 292 11.80 5.71 -4.21
CA GLY A 292 12.13 6.54 -5.36
C GLY A 292 13.39 6.11 -6.13
N TYR A 293 13.93 4.94 -5.82
CA TYR A 293 15.08 4.36 -6.51
C TYR A 293 14.63 3.29 -7.51
N LEU A 294 15.49 2.98 -8.47
CA LEU A 294 15.29 1.82 -9.35
C LEU A 294 15.34 0.53 -8.53
N GLY A 295 14.30 -0.28 -8.64
CA GLY A 295 14.28 -1.62 -8.07
C GLY A 295 15.20 -2.55 -8.87
N GLN A 296 15.96 -3.38 -8.18
CA GLN A 296 16.74 -4.42 -8.84
C GLN A 296 15.82 -5.55 -9.26
N ALA A 297 16.07 -6.12 -10.44
CA ALA A 297 15.44 -7.35 -10.87
C ALA A 297 15.97 -8.53 -10.05
N PHE A 298 15.09 -9.46 -9.70
CA PHE A 298 15.46 -10.69 -8.99
C PHE A 298 15.78 -11.81 -9.98
N ASP A 299 16.82 -12.59 -9.67
CA ASP A 299 17.24 -13.72 -10.50
C ASP A 299 16.35 -14.96 -10.32
N GLU A 300 15.65 -15.07 -9.19
CA GLU A 300 14.88 -16.27 -8.80
C GLU A 300 13.44 -15.89 -8.38
N CYS A 301 12.64 -15.39 -9.31
CA CYS A 301 11.21 -15.23 -9.10
C CYS A 301 10.47 -16.56 -9.30
N TRP A 302 9.39 -16.74 -8.53
CA TRP A 302 8.46 -17.84 -8.77
C TRP A 302 7.72 -17.62 -10.08
N LEU A 303 7.40 -18.72 -10.78
CA LEU A 303 6.60 -18.71 -12.00
C LEU A 303 5.14 -19.03 -11.69
N ILE A 304 4.22 -18.16 -12.13
CA ILE A 304 2.80 -18.46 -12.18
C ILE A 304 2.45 -18.86 -13.61
N LYS A 305 1.92 -20.06 -13.80
CA LYS A 305 1.33 -20.50 -15.07
C LYS A 305 -0.15 -20.15 -15.04
N VAL A 306 -0.55 -19.24 -15.91
CA VAL A 306 -1.93 -18.75 -16.00
C VAL A 306 -2.80 -19.78 -16.71
N LYS A 307 -4.01 -19.99 -16.19
CA LYS A 307 -5.02 -20.93 -16.71
C LYS A 307 -6.21 -20.19 -17.33
N ALA A 308 -6.57 -19.03 -16.78
CA ALA A 308 -7.62 -18.19 -17.32
C ALA A 308 -7.44 -16.73 -16.91
N VAL A 309 -8.01 -15.84 -17.71
CA VAL A 309 -8.30 -14.46 -17.34
C VAL A 309 -9.79 -14.25 -17.45
N THR A 310 -10.41 -13.76 -16.39
CA THR A 310 -11.80 -13.33 -16.40
C THR A 310 -11.90 -11.84 -16.13
N HIS A 311 -12.91 -11.17 -16.69
CA HIS A 311 -13.06 -9.74 -16.49
C HIS A 311 -14.50 -9.26 -16.70
N ARG A 312 -14.77 -8.05 -16.22
CA ARG A 312 -16.03 -7.33 -16.48
C ARG A 312 -16.05 -6.83 -17.92
N ILE A 313 -17.23 -6.56 -18.47
CA ILE A 313 -17.36 -5.86 -19.75
C ILE A 313 -16.77 -4.45 -19.64
N HIS A 314 -15.91 -4.06 -20.58
CA HIS A 314 -15.11 -2.82 -20.56
C HIS A 314 -14.33 -2.62 -19.28
N PRO A 315 -13.37 -3.52 -19.00
CA PRO A 315 -12.69 -3.58 -17.71
C PRO A 315 -11.73 -2.41 -17.49
N ILE A 316 -11.44 -2.15 -16.22
CA ILE A 316 -10.54 -1.10 -15.78
C ILE A 316 -9.32 -1.75 -15.15
N MET A 317 -8.16 -1.66 -15.78
CA MET A 317 -6.89 -2.04 -15.20
C MET A 317 -6.47 -0.97 -14.19
N GLN A 318 -6.33 -1.32 -12.93
CA GLN A 318 -5.77 -0.43 -11.92
C GLN A 318 -4.28 -0.71 -11.73
N THR A 319 -3.50 0.35 -11.64
CA THR A 319 -2.05 0.29 -11.45
C THR A 319 -1.59 1.35 -10.47
N VAL A 320 -0.48 1.09 -9.79
CA VAL A 320 0.25 2.06 -8.95
C VAL A 320 1.69 2.16 -9.42
N ILE A 321 2.25 3.35 -9.37
CA ILE A 321 3.68 3.56 -9.62
C ILE A 321 4.35 4.12 -8.36
N GLY A 322 5.56 3.65 -8.10
CA GLY A 322 6.44 4.24 -7.07
C GLY A 322 7.42 5.26 -7.69
N PRO A 323 7.87 6.24 -6.93
CA PRO A 323 7.27 6.73 -5.69
C PRO A 323 5.99 7.53 -5.97
N SER A 324 4.96 7.35 -5.15
CA SER A 324 3.71 8.11 -5.25
C SER A 324 3.01 8.22 -3.91
N GLU A 325 2.14 9.22 -3.76
CA GLU A 325 1.26 9.33 -2.59
C GLU A 325 0.26 8.16 -2.52
N GLU A 326 -0.06 7.50 -3.63
CA GLU A 326 -0.85 6.29 -3.65
C GLU A 326 -0.17 5.16 -2.88
N HIS A 327 1.12 4.92 -3.15
CA HIS A 327 1.90 3.94 -2.41
C HIS A 327 2.05 4.32 -0.93
N VAL A 328 2.29 5.62 -0.65
CA VAL A 328 2.39 6.14 0.73
C VAL A 328 1.12 5.86 1.52
N ASN A 329 -0.06 6.18 0.98
CA ASN A 329 -1.33 5.97 1.67
C ASN A 329 -1.68 4.48 1.80
N LEU A 330 -1.41 3.68 0.77
CA LEU A 330 -1.69 2.25 0.74
C LEU A 330 -0.91 1.50 1.83
N ALA A 331 0.37 1.83 2.01
CA ALA A 331 1.21 1.23 3.04
C ALA A 331 1.08 1.93 4.40
N GLY A 332 1.02 3.27 4.40
CA GLY A 332 1.12 4.08 5.61
C GLY A 332 -0.12 4.04 6.48
N ILE A 333 -1.32 4.08 5.91
CA ILE A 333 -2.56 4.11 6.72
C ILE A 333 -2.74 2.83 7.55
N PRO A 334 -2.53 1.60 7.03
CA PRO A 334 -2.49 0.39 7.84
C PRO A 334 -1.39 0.40 8.90
N THR A 335 -0.19 0.94 8.58
CA THR A 335 0.90 1.10 9.54
C THR A 335 0.50 2.00 10.72
N GLU A 336 -0.16 3.15 10.45
CA GLU A 336 -0.70 4.03 11.49
C GLU A 336 -1.67 3.29 12.42
N ALA A 337 -2.59 2.52 11.84
CA ALA A 337 -3.56 1.73 12.58
C ALA A 337 -2.88 0.68 13.47
N SER A 338 -1.88 -0.02 12.94
CA SER A 338 -1.11 -1.03 13.66
C SER A 338 -0.36 -0.44 14.86
N ILE A 339 0.30 0.72 14.65
CA ILE A 339 1.01 1.44 15.72
C ILE A 339 0.02 1.93 16.78
N LEU A 340 -1.08 2.56 16.38
CA LEU A 340 -2.10 3.04 17.33
C LEU A 340 -2.65 1.91 18.19
N GLN A 341 -2.96 0.76 17.60
CA GLN A 341 -3.46 -0.41 18.34
C GLN A 341 -2.45 -0.93 19.38
N MET A 342 -1.20 -1.12 18.96
CA MET A 342 -0.15 -1.64 19.83
C MET A 342 0.11 -0.71 21.01
N VAL A 343 0.20 0.60 20.72
CA VAL A 343 0.47 1.60 21.74
C VAL A 343 -0.73 1.79 22.67
N GLU A 344 -1.95 1.88 22.15
CA GLU A 344 -3.16 2.06 22.97
C GLU A 344 -3.37 0.89 23.94
N ARG A 345 -3.04 -0.33 23.52
CA ARG A 345 -3.10 -1.52 24.38
C ARG A 345 -2.16 -1.46 25.59
N ALA A 346 -0.97 -0.90 25.40
CA ALA A 346 0.08 -0.86 26.43
C ALA A 346 0.09 0.46 27.21
N LEU A 347 -0.23 1.58 26.57
CA LEU A 347 -0.15 2.94 27.09
C LEU A 347 -1.44 3.71 26.71
N PRO A 348 -2.61 3.37 27.30
CA PRO A 348 -3.91 3.93 26.94
C PRO A 348 -3.93 5.46 27.02
N GLY A 349 -4.42 6.12 25.95
CA GLY A 349 -4.60 7.56 25.86
C GLY A 349 -3.30 8.39 25.83
N LYS A 350 -2.13 7.77 25.67
CA LYS A 350 -0.83 8.49 25.63
C LYS A 350 -0.41 8.92 24.23
N ILE A 351 -1.00 8.37 23.18
CA ILE A 351 -0.82 8.80 21.81
C ILE A 351 -2.15 9.34 21.26
N VAL A 352 -2.10 10.59 20.78
CA VAL A 352 -3.25 11.26 20.17
C VAL A 352 -3.47 10.74 18.77
N ASN A 353 -2.40 10.69 17.97
CA ASN A 353 -2.45 10.20 16.60
C ASN A 353 -1.08 9.74 16.11
N VAL A 354 -1.05 9.07 14.98
CA VAL A 354 0.15 8.60 14.28
C VAL A 354 0.06 8.99 12.82
N TYR A 355 1.18 9.40 12.23
CA TYR A 355 1.30 9.66 10.81
C TYR A 355 2.49 8.91 10.22
N ALA A 356 2.24 7.97 9.32
CA ALA A 356 3.27 7.31 8.54
C ALA A 356 3.73 8.27 7.43
N HIS A 357 4.88 8.91 7.65
CA HIS A 357 5.26 10.12 6.93
C HIS A 357 5.64 9.83 5.47
N PRO A 358 5.19 10.67 4.52
CA PRO A 358 5.44 10.48 3.08
C PRO A 358 6.92 10.44 2.71
N SER A 359 7.79 11.21 3.40
CA SER A 359 9.23 11.19 3.15
C SER A 359 9.88 9.82 3.40
N GLY A 360 9.26 8.98 4.23
CA GLY A 360 9.62 7.60 4.46
C GLY A 360 8.84 6.59 3.59
N GLY A 361 8.10 7.07 2.57
CA GLY A 361 7.28 6.22 1.73
C GLY A 361 6.12 5.53 2.46
N GLY A 362 5.71 6.06 3.62
CA GLY A 362 4.71 5.44 4.49
C GLY A 362 5.22 4.24 5.31
N LYS A 363 6.49 3.87 5.17
CA LYS A 363 7.07 2.68 5.81
C LYS A 363 8.30 2.98 6.69
N TYR A 364 9.16 3.93 6.31
CA TYR A 364 10.43 4.13 7.01
C TYR A 364 10.31 5.06 8.22
N MET A 365 9.34 5.95 8.23
CA MET A 365 9.22 6.97 9.27
C MET A 365 7.77 7.14 9.73
N ALA A 366 7.58 7.22 11.04
CA ALA A 366 6.32 7.61 11.65
C ALA A 366 6.52 8.79 12.61
N VAL A 367 5.53 9.69 12.63
CA VAL A 367 5.43 10.77 13.62
C VAL A 367 4.33 10.39 14.60
N LEU A 368 4.64 10.35 15.90
CA LEU A 368 3.71 10.05 16.98
C LEU A 368 3.39 11.34 17.76
N GLN A 369 2.13 11.71 17.78
CA GLN A 369 1.61 12.84 18.56
C GLN A 369 1.31 12.38 19.99
N CYS A 370 2.13 12.82 20.94
CA CYS A 370 2.16 12.34 22.30
C CYS A 370 1.37 13.25 23.24
N ARG A 371 0.74 12.66 24.25
CA ARG A 371 0.02 13.37 25.31
C ARG A 371 0.61 13.07 26.67
N LYS A 372 1.20 14.09 27.30
CA LYS A 372 1.65 14.06 28.69
C LYS A 372 0.70 14.86 29.55
N GLN A 373 -0.05 14.23 30.44
CA GLN A 373 -1.07 14.86 31.30
C GLN A 373 -0.61 15.07 32.75
N VAL A 374 0.29 14.19 33.20
CA VAL A 374 0.83 14.20 34.56
C VAL A 374 2.34 14.00 34.55
N PRO A 375 3.09 14.39 35.59
CA PRO A 375 4.55 14.24 35.62
C PRO A 375 5.04 12.80 35.37
N THR A 376 4.26 11.80 35.78
CA THR A 376 4.59 10.37 35.59
C THR A 376 4.37 9.87 34.17
N ASP A 377 3.93 10.74 33.27
CA ASP A 377 3.88 10.42 31.84
C ASP A 377 5.23 10.64 31.13
N GLU A 378 6.17 11.31 31.81
CA GLU A 378 7.51 11.51 31.29
C GLU A 378 8.20 10.16 31.04
N GLY A 379 8.76 10.00 29.83
CA GLY A 379 9.37 8.74 29.38
C GLY A 379 8.41 7.77 28.65
N LYS A 380 7.09 7.89 28.84
CA LYS A 380 6.11 7.03 28.14
C LYS A 380 6.10 7.25 26.63
N GLN A 381 6.40 8.46 26.16
CA GLN A 381 6.55 8.75 24.74
C GLN A 381 7.66 7.89 24.09
N ARG A 382 8.79 7.69 24.78
CA ARG A 382 9.89 6.84 24.30
C ARG A 382 9.50 5.36 24.28
N GLN A 383 8.72 4.90 25.28
CA GLN A 383 8.14 3.55 25.26
C GLN A 383 7.16 3.36 24.09
N ALA A 384 6.34 4.37 23.77
CA ALA A 384 5.45 4.33 22.61
C ALA A 384 6.23 4.16 21.30
N ALA A 385 7.39 4.81 21.14
CA ALA A 385 8.24 4.64 19.97
C ALA A 385 8.78 3.20 19.85
N LEU A 386 9.17 2.57 20.95
CA LEU A 386 9.60 1.17 20.96
C LEU A 386 8.46 0.22 20.57
N LEU A 387 7.25 0.51 21.03
CA LEU A 387 6.05 -0.24 20.63
C LEU A 387 5.72 -0.03 19.15
N ALA A 388 5.93 1.18 18.60
CA ALA A 388 5.76 1.45 17.18
C ALA A 388 6.71 0.60 16.31
N PHE A 389 7.97 0.45 16.71
CA PHE A 389 8.91 -0.45 16.02
C PHE A 389 8.53 -1.93 16.12
N SER A 390 7.82 -2.33 17.18
CA SER A 390 7.30 -3.68 17.33
C SER A 390 6.01 -3.89 16.53
N ALA A 391 5.18 -2.86 16.41
CA ALA A 391 3.95 -2.90 15.63
C ALA A 391 4.21 -2.96 14.11
N PHE A 392 5.31 -2.36 13.67
CA PHE A 392 5.72 -2.37 12.28
C PHE A 392 7.25 -2.53 12.18
N PRO A 393 7.75 -3.78 12.03
CA PRO A 393 9.19 -4.07 12.05
C PRO A 393 10.03 -3.38 10.97
N GLU A 394 9.42 -2.98 9.85
CA GLU A 394 10.09 -2.28 8.75
C GLU A 394 10.36 -0.79 9.04
N LEU A 395 9.73 -0.24 10.08
CA LEU A 395 9.90 1.16 10.49
C LEU A 395 11.35 1.44 10.91
N LYS A 396 11.94 2.52 10.39
CA LYS A 396 13.35 2.90 10.62
C LYS A 396 13.48 4.07 11.60
N HIS A 397 12.58 5.05 11.50
CA HIS A 397 12.62 6.28 12.28
C HIS A 397 11.28 6.58 12.94
N VAL A 398 11.33 7.06 14.17
CA VAL A 398 10.16 7.60 14.88
C VAL A 398 10.49 9.01 15.37
N ILE A 399 9.62 9.96 15.05
CA ILE A 399 9.66 11.32 15.61
C ILE A 399 8.53 11.42 16.63
N LEU A 400 8.84 11.84 17.84
CA LEU A 400 7.88 12.06 18.92
C LEU A 400 7.64 13.57 19.05
N VAL A 401 6.39 14.01 19.02
CA VAL A 401 6.01 15.41 19.18
C VAL A 401 4.87 15.54 20.19
N ASP A 402 4.69 16.74 20.73
CA ASP A 402 3.57 17.03 21.64
C ASP A 402 2.24 17.21 20.89
N GLU A 403 1.14 17.24 21.65
CA GLU A 403 -0.23 17.33 21.11
C GLU A 403 -0.57 18.66 20.40
N ASP A 404 0.26 19.69 20.55
CA ASP A 404 0.11 20.99 19.88
C ASP A 404 0.81 21.07 18.50
N VAL A 405 1.45 19.98 18.06
CA VAL A 405 2.09 19.88 16.75
C VAL A 405 1.18 19.18 15.77
N ASP A 406 0.93 19.78 14.62
CA ASP A 406 0.20 19.12 13.52
C ASP A 406 1.14 18.12 12.83
N ILE A 407 0.93 16.84 13.09
CA ILE A 407 1.75 15.75 12.52
C ILE A 407 1.55 15.57 11.01
N PHE A 408 0.50 16.13 10.43
CA PHE A 408 0.24 16.10 8.98
C PHE A 408 0.88 17.28 8.24
N ASP A 409 1.45 18.25 8.97
CA ASP A 409 2.25 19.34 8.45
C ASP A 409 3.74 19.07 8.73
N THR A 410 4.50 18.78 7.65
CA THR A 410 5.94 18.51 7.75
C THR A 410 6.71 19.68 8.33
N ASP A 411 6.34 20.92 7.99
CA ASP A 411 7.02 22.11 8.49
C ASP A 411 6.79 22.29 10.00
N ASP A 412 5.61 21.96 10.50
CA ASP A 412 5.32 22.01 11.94
C ASP A 412 6.08 20.91 12.71
N VAL A 413 6.21 19.71 12.14
CA VAL A 413 7.05 18.64 12.71
C VAL A 413 8.53 19.04 12.73
N LEU A 414 9.04 19.62 11.65
CA LEU A 414 10.42 20.10 11.58
C LEU A 414 10.65 21.32 12.51
N TRP A 415 9.65 22.18 12.67
CA TRP A 415 9.70 23.26 13.66
C TRP A 415 9.87 22.69 15.08
N ALA A 416 9.11 21.66 15.46
CA ALA A 416 9.26 21.01 16.76
C ALA A 416 10.66 20.41 16.92
N MET A 417 11.18 19.76 15.88
CA MET A 417 12.55 19.21 15.88
C MET A 417 13.61 20.31 16.07
N ASN A 418 13.44 21.49 15.49
CA ASN A 418 14.39 22.58 15.62
C ASN A 418 14.30 23.35 16.95
N THR A 419 13.15 23.30 17.64
CA THR A 419 12.90 24.13 18.83
C THR A 419 12.83 23.34 20.13
N ARG A 420 12.62 22.01 20.09
CA ARG A 420 12.36 21.16 21.26
C ARG A 420 13.30 19.97 21.38
N PHE A 421 14.37 19.91 20.59
CA PHE A 421 15.23 18.75 20.46
C PHE A 421 16.71 19.13 20.65
N GLN A 422 17.45 18.29 21.41
CA GLN A 422 18.89 18.38 21.60
C GLN A 422 19.53 17.04 21.22
N GLY A 423 20.41 17.05 20.20
CA GLY A 423 20.96 15.85 19.58
C GLY A 423 21.77 14.94 20.49
N ASP A 424 22.33 15.46 21.60
CA ASP A 424 23.10 14.71 22.59
C ASP A 424 22.22 13.98 23.63
N ARG A 425 20.93 14.33 23.73
CA ARG A 425 20.01 13.84 24.76
C ARG A 425 18.78 13.12 24.23
N ASP A 426 18.28 13.61 23.09
CA ASP A 426 16.94 13.29 22.62
C ASP A 426 16.96 12.34 21.40
N VAL A 427 18.17 11.85 21.05
CA VAL A 427 18.36 10.76 20.09
C VAL A 427 18.50 9.43 20.81
N ILE A 428 17.71 8.44 20.40
CA ILE A 428 17.87 7.05 20.86
C ILE A 428 18.15 6.19 19.63
N GLN A 429 19.28 5.49 19.63
CA GLN A 429 19.71 4.61 18.56
C GLN A 429 19.61 3.16 19.02
N ILE A 430 19.07 2.30 18.15
CA ILE A 430 18.93 0.86 18.35
C ILE A 430 19.59 0.17 17.16
N PRO A 431 20.89 -0.17 17.24
CA PRO A 431 21.61 -0.81 16.14
C PRO A 431 21.28 -2.30 16.02
N GLY A 432 21.51 -2.87 14.82
CA GLY A 432 21.44 -4.31 14.60
C GLY A 432 20.02 -4.88 14.59
N VAL A 433 19.02 -4.10 14.19
CA VAL A 433 17.61 -4.51 14.17
C VAL A 433 17.05 -4.55 12.75
N ARG A 434 16.00 -5.36 12.58
CA ARG A 434 15.31 -5.53 11.28
C ARG A 434 14.67 -4.21 10.84
N CYS A 435 14.93 -3.85 9.58
CA CYS A 435 14.32 -2.75 8.84
C CYS A 435 13.88 -3.25 7.46
N HIS A 436 13.38 -2.33 6.61
CA HIS A 436 12.92 -2.69 5.29
C HIS A 436 14.08 -3.07 4.35
N PRO A 437 14.03 -4.22 3.64
CA PRO A 437 15.13 -4.68 2.79
C PRO A 437 15.34 -3.81 1.52
N LEU A 438 14.34 -3.04 1.10
CA LEU A 438 14.44 -2.10 -0.03
C LEU A 438 15.11 -0.77 0.34
N ASP A 439 15.52 -0.58 1.60
CA ASP A 439 16.35 0.56 1.99
C ASP A 439 17.78 0.37 1.47
N PRO A 440 18.23 1.16 0.48
CA PRO A 440 19.57 1.01 -0.08
C PRO A 440 20.68 1.28 0.93
N SER A 441 20.40 2.03 1.99
CA SER A 441 21.34 2.27 3.08
C SER A 441 21.45 1.11 4.08
N SER A 442 20.61 0.09 3.96
CA SER A 442 20.67 -1.14 4.78
C SER A 442 21.42 -2.29 4.10
N ARG A 443 22.37 -1.98 3.24
CA ARG A 443 23.22 -2.96 2.53
C ARG A 443 24.64 -2.95 3.10
N ALA A 444 25.29 -4.10 3.16
CA ALA A 444 26.66 -4.22 3.65
C ALA A 444 27.66 -3.31 2.90
N ALA A 445 27.42 -3.08 1.60
CA ALA A 445 28.22 -2.15 0.81
C ALA A 445 28.14 -0.68 1.27
N TYR A 446 27.09 -0.29 2.00
CA TYR A 446 26.92 1.05 2.53
C TYR A 446 27.76 1.28 3.81
N SER A 447 27.82 0.29 4.69
CA SER A 447 28.59 0.37 5.93
C SER A 447 29.03 -1.01 6.42
N PRO A 448 30.28 -1.18 6.88
CA PRO A 448 30.75 -2.45 7.46
C PRO A 448 29.99 -2.88 8.74
N SER A 449 29.25 -1.99 9.36
CA SER A 449 28.40 -2.31 10.52
C SER A 449 27.10 -3.04 10.15
N ILE A 450 26.77 -3.11 8.86
CA ILE A 450 25.59 -3.80 8.34
C ILE A 450 26.00 -5.22 7.98
N LEU A 451 25.55 -6.17 8.78
CA LEU A 451 25.92 -7.59 8.62
C LEU A 451 25.09 -8.30 7.56
N ASP A 452 23.85 -7.85 7.34
CA ASP A 452 22.93 -8.44 6.36
C ASP A 452 21.95 -7.40 5.84
N THR A 453 21.45 -7.59 4.62
CA THR A 453 20.46 -6.70 4.00
C THR A 453 19.17 -6.66 4.82
N GLY A 454 18.69 -5.44 5.09
CA GLY A 454 17.52 -5.22 5.93
C GLY A 454 17.81 -5.22 7.44
N ILE A 455 19.07 -5.33 7.86
CA ILE A 455 19.51 -5.06 9.24
C ILE A 455 20.11 -3.66 9.27
N SER A 456 19.60 -2.81 10.16
CA SER A 456 19.96 -1.39 10.21
C SER A 456 19.91 -0.84 11.62
N CYS A 457 20.01 0.46 11.77
CA CYS A 457 19.85 1.17 13.05
C CYS A 457 18.51 1.88 13.06
N LYS A 458 17.64 1.56 14.03
CA LYS A 458 16.42 2.34 14.27
C LYS A 458 16.75 3.57 15.11
N THR A 459 16.06 4.68 14.83
CA THR A 459 16.31 5.94 15.52
C THR A 459 15.01 6.57 16.02
N ILE A 460 15.00 6.99 17.27
CA ILE A 460 13.94 7.81 17.86
C ILE A 460 14.47 9.23 18.00
N PHE A 461 13.69 10.21 17.54
CA PHE A 461 13.91 11.65 17.74
C PHE A 461 12.81 12.13 18.71
N ASP A 462 13.18 12.39 19.96
CA ASP A 462 12.24 12.85 20.99
C ASP A 462 12.14 14.37 20.97
N CYS A 463 11.22 14.89 20.18
CA CYS A 463 10.96 16.33 20.03
C CYS A 463 9.80 16.76 20.95
N THR A 464 9.61 16.08 22.10
CA THR A 464 8.61 16.46 23.08
C THR A 464 9.22 17.35 24.19
N VAL A 465 8.43 18.31 24.67
CA VAL A 465 8.80 19.18 25.78
C VAL A 465 8.74 18.39 27.10
N PRO A 466 9.73 18.53 28.03
CA PRO A 466 9.60 18.00 29.38
C PRO A 466 8.32 18.48 30.05
N PHE A 467 7.61 17.60 30.73
CA PHE A 467 6.33 17.94 31.37
C PHE A 467 6.39 19.19 32.26
N SER A 468 7.48 19.30 33.02
CA SER A 468 7.71 20.46 33.92
C SER A 468 7.94 21.78 33.21
N MET A 469 8.21 21.77 31.91
CA MET A 469 8.54 22.94 31.11
C MET A 469 7.45 23.34 30.11
N LYS A 470 6.30 22.70 30.10
CA LYS A 470 5.21 22.93 29.12
C LYS A 470 4.84 24.41 28.98
N GLU A 471 4.75 25.14 30.09
CA GLU A 471 4.41 26.56 30.06
C GLU A 471 5.46 27.43 29.35
N ALA A 472 6.75 27.06 29.46
CA ALA A 472 7.85 27.78 28.78
C ALA A 472 7.84 27.61 27.26
N PHE A 473 7.19 26.53 26.77
CA PHE A 473 7.07 26.18 25.36
C PHE A 473 5.67 26.44 24.79
N ARG A 474 4.83 27.18 25.52
CA ARG A 474 3.49 27.52 25.04
C ARG A 474 3.60 28.41 23.79
N ARG A 475 2.92 28.03 22.72
CA ARG A 475 2.86 28.84 21.48
C ARG A 475 2.14 30.17 21.76
N ALA A 476 2.59 31.22 21.07
CA ALA A 476 1.99 32.56 21.21
C ALA A 476 0.51 32.53 20.77
N PRO A 477 -0.43 32.95 21.62
CA PRO A 477 -1.85 32.93 21.31
C PRO A 477 -2.25 34.18 20.51
N PHE A 478 -2.11 34.15 19.18
CA PHE A 478 -2.61 35.22 18.33
C PHE A 478 -4.13 35.26 18.34
N MET A 479 -4.68 36.47 18.19
CA MET A 479 -6.12 36.67 18.11
C MET A 479 -6.65 36.13 16.77
N GLU A 480 -7.72 35.33 16.83
CA GLU A 480 -8.45 34.96 15.61
C GLU A 480 -9.23 36.18 15.09
N VAL A 481 -9.08 36.45 13.80
CA VAL A 481 -9.79 37.52 13.10
C VAL A 481 -10.33 36.98 11.76
N ASP A 482 -11.46 37.55 11.29
CA ASP A 482 -11.92 37.31 9.93
C ASP A 482 -11.06 38.13 8.95
N PRO A 483 -10.17 37.51 8.14
CA PRO A 483 -9.26 38.24 7.26
C PRO A 483 -9.99 38.95 6.12
N GLN A 484 -11.20 38.49 5.74
CA GLN A 484 -11.98 39.05 4.63
C GLN A 484 -12.28 40.56 4.85
N ARG A 485 -12.44 40.96 6.11
CA ARG A 485 -12.66 42.36 6.47
C ARG A 485 -11.54 43.30 5.98
N TRP A 486 -10.32 42.79 5.83
CA TRP A 486 -9.13 43.61 5.46
C TRP A 486 -8.64 43.31 4.04
N LEU A 487 -9.05 42.20 3.41
CA LEU A 487 -8.61 41.82 2.08
C LEU A 487 -9.46 42.48 0.96
N HIS A 488 -10.63 43.04 1.29
CA HIS A 488 -11.55 43.66 0.35
C HIS A 488 -11.81 45.14 0.65
N GLY A 489 -10.83 45.81 1.25
CA GLY A 489 -10.82 47.24 1.50
C GLY A 489 -10.36 48.06 0.29
#